data_1d9ff617d350620f18f7c1f8682e1bc1
#
_entry.id   1d9ff617d350620f18f7c1f8682e1bc1
#
_cell.length_a   1.000
_cell.length_b   1.000
_cell.length_c   1.000
_cell.angle_alpha   90.00
_cell.angle_beta   90.00
_cell.angle_gamma   90.00
#
_symmetry.space_group_name_H-M   'P 1'
#
loop_
_entity.id
_entity.type
_entity.pdbx_description
1 polymer ?
#
loop_
_entity_poly.entity_id
_entity_poly.type
_entity_poly.pdbx_seq_one_letter_code
_entity_poly.pdbx_strand_id
1 'polypeptide(L)'
;MLDERAPHIVLARPVQPAELVKCVRAVLRKERGKRCLGVDIARRIGMDRRSLNRHLSSQGTSFRKIYRQVLLEASQRLLKQGASVSDVAEALGFSEISAFTRAFRRWSGETPSCWKLRHARPKAELATPRASTAAK
;
A
#
# COMPACT_ATOMS: atom_id res chain seq x y z
N MET A 1 16.94 -18.80 15.10
CA MET A 1 17.08 -18.37 15.08
C MET A 1 16.52 -17.55 14.64
N LEU A 2 16.36 -17.18 14.78
CA LEU A 2 15.81 -16.36 14.52
C LEU A 2 16.22 -15.67 13.50
N ASP A 3 15.76 -15.13 13.04
CA ASP A 3 15.95 -14.51 11.98
C ASP A 3 16.11 -13.15 12.21
N GLU A 4 17.12 -12.79 12.75
CA GLU A 4 17.29 -11.49 13.05
C GLU A 4 17.38 -10.67 11.90
N ARG A 5 17.67 -11.21 10.79
CA ARG A 5 17.82 -10.42 9.65
C ARG A 5 16.57 -9.82 9.25
N ALA A 6 15.48 -10.41 9.49
CA ALA A 6 14.25 -9.87 9.01
C ALA A 6 13.57 -9.22 10.14
N PRO A 7 13.50 -7.97 10.12
CA PRO A 7 12.83 -7.27 11.17
C PRO A 7 11.40 -7.65 11.07
N HIS A 8 10.92 -8.39 11.92
CA HIS A 8 9.53 -8.72 11.90
C HIS A 8 8.92 -8.35 13.20
N ILE A 9 7.63 -8.35 13.24
CA ILE A 9 6.91 -7.98 14.43
C ILE A 9 6.89 -9.16 15.36
N VAL A 10 7.51 -8.97 16.52
CA VAL A 10 7.53 -10.04 17.49
C VAL A 10 6.51 -9.69 18.53
N LEU A 11 5.55 -10.52 18.70
CA LEU A 11 4.48 -10.23 19.64
C LEU A 11 4.64 -11.03 20.90
N ALA A 12 4.49 -10.40 22.03
CA ALA A 12 4.61 -11.08 23.30
C ALA A 12 3.40 -11.96 23.53
N ARG A 13 2.34 -11.70 22.85
CA ARG A 13 1.13 -12.48 23.00
C ARG A 13 0.49 -12.67 21.63
N PRO A 14 -0.43 -13.56 21.52
CA PRO A 14 -1.08 -13.78 20.24
C PRO A 14 -1.78 -12.52 19.77
N VAL A 15 -1.78 -12.32 18.48
CA VAL A 15 -2.42 -11.14 17.91
C VAL A 15 -3.93 -11.27 18.11
N GLN A 16 -4.53 -10.24 18.66
CA GLN A 16 -5.96 -10.23 18.82
C GLN A 16 -6.60 -9.98 17.46
N PRO A 17 -7.75 -10.58 17.19
CA PRO A 17 -8.39 -10.35 15.91
C PRO A 17 -8.58 -8.87 15.59
N ALA A 18 -8.88 -8.07 16.59
CA ALA A 18 -9.08 -6.66 16.33
C ALA A 18 -7.80 -5.96 15.90
N GLU A 19 -6.66 -6.52 16.24
CA GLU A 19 -5.39 -5.91 15.90
C GLU A 19 -4.78 -6.49 14.63
N LEU A 20 -5.32 -7.60 14.17
CA LEU A 20 -4.71 -8.30 13.06
C LEU A 20 -4.67 -7.48 11.79
N VAL A 21 -5.76 -6.82 11.46
CA VAL A 21 -5.81 -6.01 10.25
C VAL A 21 -4.76 -4.90 10.33
N LYS A 22 -4.61 -4.31 11.51
CA LYS A 22 -3.61 -3.25 11.68
C LYS A 22 -2.20 -3.80 11.49
N CYS A 23 -1.95 -4.99 12.00
CA CYS A 23 -0.64 -5.61 11.85
C CYS A 23 -0.34 -5.91 10.40
N VAL A 24 -1.31 -6.44 9.67
CA VAL A 24 -1.11 -6.76 8.27
C VAL A 24 -0.84 -5.48 7.48
N ARG A 25 -1.61 -4.42 7.76
CA ARG A 25 -1.39 -3.15 7.09
C ARG A 25 0.00 -2.60 7.36
N ALA A 26 0.43 -2.68 8.62
CA ALA A 26 1.74 -2.14 8.98
C ALA A 26 2.85 -2.85 8.24
N VAL A 27 2.77 -4.17 8.18
CA VAL A 27 3.80 -4.94 7.48
C VAL A 27 3.78 -4.62 5.99
N LEU A 28 2.59 -4.54 5.40
CA LEU A 28 2.49 -4.25 3.98
C LEU A 28 3.00 -2.86 3.64
N ARG A 29 2.76 -1.89 4.50
CA ARG A 29 3.25 -0.55 4.24
C ARG A 29 4.76 -0.50 4.23
N LYS A 30 5.38 -1.31 5.06
CA LYS A 30 6.83 -1.36 5.08
C LYS A 30 7.37 -2.09 3.87
N GLU A 31 6.64 -3.07 3.39
CA GLU A 31 7.13 -3.89 2.29
C GLU A 31 6.62 -3.47 0.92
N ARG A 32 5.92 -2.35 0.85
CA ARG A 32 5.40 -1.99 -0.45
C ARG A 32 6.56 -1.81 -1.40
N GLY A 33 6.39 -2.16 -2.62
CA GLY A 33 7.46 -2.15 -3.59
C GLY A 33 8.09 -3.52 -3.74
N LYS A 34 7.74 -4.44 -2.86
CA LYS A 34 8.25 -5.79 -2.96
C LYS A 34 7.08 -6.71 -3.14
N ARG A 35 7.33 -7.84 -3.76
CA ARG A 35 6.27 -8.78 -3.92
C ARG A 35 6.06 -9.44 -2.58
N CYS A 36 4.91 -9.22 -1.98
CA CYS A 36 4.58 -9.82 -0.70
C CYS A 36 3.49 -10.83 -0.85
N LEU A 37 3.75 -12.03 -0.43
CA LEU A 37 2.73 -13.07 -0.49
C LEU A 37 2.13 -13.21 0.89
N GLY A 38 0.91 -13.72 0.93
CA GLY A 38 0.23 -13.93 2.20
C GLY A 38 1.02 -14.79 3.15
N VAL A 39 1.76 -15.77 2.62
CA VAL A 39 2.54 -16.64 3.47
C VAL A 39 3.68 -15.87 4.14
N ASP A 40 4.23 -14.88 3.44
CA ASP A 40 5.31 -14.09 4.01
C ASP A 40 4.79 -13.20 5.12
N ILE A 41 3.63 -12.62 4.90
CA ILE A 41 3.04 -11.74 5.89
C ILE A 41 2.64 -12.55 7.13
N ALA A 42 2.05 -13.72 6.92
CA ALA A 42 1.66 -14.55 8.04
C ALA A 42 2.88 -14.92 8.88
N ARG A 43 3.97 -15.25 8.21
CA ARG A 43 5.18 -15.61 8.93
C ARG A 43 5.70 -14.46 9.77
N ARG A 44 5.67 -13.25 9.24
CA ARG A 44 6.12 -12.10 9.98
C ARG A 44 5.26 -11.79 11.18
N ILE A 45 3.99 -12.14 11.10
CA ILE A 45 3.07 -11.91 12.20
C ILE A 45 3.10 -13.08 13.19
N GLY A 46 3.69 -14.18 12.79
CA GLY A 46 3.79 -15.32 13.69
C GLY A 46 2.67 -16.33 13.59
N MET A 47 2.06 -16.45 12.44
CA MET A 47 1.01 -17.44 12.26
C MET A 47 1.10 -18.02 10.86
N ASP A 48 0.42 -19.12 10.63
CA ASP A 48 0.45 -19.71 9.31
C ASP A 48 -0.62 -19.04 8.44
N ARG A 49 -0.50 -19.27 7.15
CA ARG A 49 -1.38 -18.61 6.21
C ARG A 49 -2.85 -18.97 6.39
N ARG A 50 -3.11 -20.22 6.75
CA ARG A 50 -4.48 -20.65 6.93
C ARG A 50 -5.12 -19.90 8.10
N SER A 51 -4.39 -19.78 9.21
CA SER A 51 -4.89 -19.06 10.36
C SER A 51 -5.10 -17.61 10.03
N LEU A 52 -4.15 -17.00 9.30
CA LEU A 52 -4.28 -15.61 8.90
C LEU A 52 -5.55 -15.42 8.08
N ASN A 53 -5.76 -16.26 7.08
CA ASN A 53 -6.95 -16.13 6.24
C ASN A 53 -8.23 -16.33 7.03
N ARG A 54 -8.23 -17.27 7.94
CA ARG A 54 -9.42 -17.53 8.73
C ARG A 54 -9.76 -16.33 9.62
N HIS A 55 -8.76 -15.76 10.25
CA HIS A 55 -9.01 -14.61 11.13
C HIS A 55 -9.43 -13.38 10.33
N LEU A 56 -8.80 -13.14 9.18
CA LEU A 56 -9.19 -12.00 8.36
C LEU A 56 -10.61 -12.17 7.85
N SER A 57 -10.96 -13.39 7.48
CA SER A 57 -12.29 -13.67 6.97
C SER A 57 -13.33 -13.42 8.05
N SER A 58 -13.02 -13.75 9.29
CA SER A 58 -13.97 -13.55 10.38
C SER A 58 -14.20 -12.06 10.62
N GLN A 59 -13.34 -11.20 10.13
CA GLN A 59 -13.52 -9.78 10.26
C GLN A 59 -14.04 -9.14 8.98
N GLY A 60 -14.48 -9.96 8.05
CA GLY A 60 -15.08 -9.43 6.83
C GLY A 60 -14.10 -8.93 5.81
N THR A 61 -12.83 -9.33 5.90
CA THR A 61 -11.85 -8.87 4.94
C THR A 61 -10.95 -10.02 4.51
N SER A 62 -9.89 -9.72 3.77
CA SER A 62 -8.97 -10.74 3.33
C SER A 62 -7.63 -10.07 3.11
N PHE A 63 -6.57 -10.86 3.04
CA PHE A 63 -5.25 -10.33 2.77
C PHE A 63 -5.27 -9.56 1.45
N ARG A 64 -5.92 -10.09 0.44
CA ARG A 64 -5.97 -9.44 -0.86
C ARG A 64 -6.64 -8.06 -0.79
N LYS A 65 -7.73 -7.96 -0.05
CA LYS A 65 -8.39 -6.68 0.07
C LYS A 65 -7.52 -5.67 0.79
N ILE A 66 -6.86 -6.10 1.86
CA ILE A 66 -5.98 -5.20 2.60
C ILE A 66 -4.82 -4.77 1.73
N TYR A 67 -4.25 -5.71 0.99
CA TYR A 67 -3.13 -5.44 0.12
C TYR A 67 -3.50 -4.37 -0.92
N ARG A 68 -4.66 -4.55 -1.54
CA ARG A 68 -5.11 -3.57 -2.54
C ARG A 68 -5.32 -2.20 -1.90
N GLN A 69 -5.87 -2.16 -0.72
CA GLN A 69 -6.08 -0.89 -0.05
C GLN A 69 -4.77 -0.20 0.26
N VAL A 70 -3.79 -0.94 0.73
CA VAL A 70 -2.50 -0.36 1.04
C VAL A 70 -1.84 0.19 -0.22
N LEU A 71 -1.89 -0.57 -1.32
CA LEU A 71 -1.30 -0.11 -2.56
C LEU A 71 -2.04 1.11 -3.10
N LEU A 72 -3.35 1.12 -3.00
CA LEU A 72 -4.12 2.26 -3.49
C LEU A 72 -3.79 3.50 -2.68
N GLU A 73 -3.77 3.38 -1.37
CA GLU A 73 -3.46 4.52 -0.53
C GLU A 73 -2.07 5.06 -0.80
N ALA A 74 -1.11 4.15 -0.98
CA ALA A 74 0.26 4.58 -1.27
C ALA A 74 0.35 5.28 -2.61
N SER A 75 -0.34 4.73 -3.63
CA SER A 75 -0.28 5.35 -4.94
C SER A 75 -0.97 6.71 -4.94
N GLN A 76 -2.08 6.83 -4.24
CA GLN A 76 -2.76 8.11 -4.16
C GLN A 76 -1.89 9.16 -3.47
N ARG A 77 -1.20 8.75 -2.41
CA ARG A 77 -0.35 9.68 -1.71
C ARG A 77 0.79 10.16 -2.61
N LEU A 78 1.42 9.23 -3.32
CA LEU A 78 2.53 9.62 -4.19
C LEU A 78 2.05 10.48 -5.36
N LEU A 79 0.92 10.16 -5.94
CA LEU A 79 0.39 10.95 -7.03
C LEU A 79 0.04 12.36 -6.56
N LYS A 80 -0.51 12.48 -5.36
CA LYS A 80 -0.83 13.78 -4.82
C LYS A 80 0.41 14.62 -4.62
N GLN A 81 1.52 13.97 -4.33
CA GLN A 81 2.77 14.67 -4.12
C GLN A 81 3.46 15.04 -5.42
N GLY A 82 2.86 14.71 -6.53
CA GLY A 82 3.43 15.09 -7.81
C GLY A 82 4.21 14.02 -8.54
N ALA A 83 4.29 12.83 -8.00
CA ALA A 83 5.04 11.76 -8.65
C ALA A 83 4.37 11.39 -9.97
N SER A 84 5.16 11.00 -10.94
CA SER A 84 4.60 10.58 -12.22
C SER A 84 4.00 9.19 -12.08
N VAL A 85 3.11 8.85 -13.00
CA VAL A 85 2.50 7.52 -12.98
C VAL A 85 3.59 6.45 -13.08
N SER A 86 4.61 6.71 -13.88
CA SER A 86 5.71 5.78 -14.05
C SER A 86 6.46 5.59 -12.73
N ASP A 87 6.74 6.69 -12.03
CA ASP A 87 7.47 6.61 -10.77
C ASP A 87 6.66 5.86 -9.73
N VAL A 88 5.36 6.06 -9.70
CA VAL A 88 4.52 5.36 -8.73
C VAL A 88 4.49 3.87 -9.03
N ALA A 89 4.37 3.51 -10.31
CA ALA A 89 4.34 2.12 -10.69
C ALA A 89 5.62 1.42 -10.22
N GLU A 90 6.74 2.07 -10.43
CA GLU A 90 8.00 1.51 -10.03
C GLU A 90 8.12 1.40 -8.52
N ALA A 91 7.71 2.44 -7.81
CA ALA A 91 7.79 2.44 -6.35
C ALA A 91 6.94 1.35 -5.73
N LEU A 92 5.86 0.97 -6.39
CA LEU A 92 4.99 -0.06 -5.86
C LEU A 92 5.33 -1.45 -6.36
N GLY A 93 6.40 -1.58 -7.13
CA GLY A 93 6.86 -2.89 -7.55
C GLY A 93 6.26 -3.43 -8.83
N PHE A 94 5.58 -2.58 -9.60
CA PHE A 94 5.02 -3.04 -10.87
C PHE A 94 6.12 -3.01 -11.93
N SER A 95 6.21 -4.06 -12.72
CA SER A 95 7.22 -4.10 -13.75
C SER A 95 6.80 -3.31 -14.98
N GLU A 96 5.52 -3.00 -15.11
CA GLU A 96 5.05 -2.23 -16.26
C GLU A 96 4.01 -1.23 -15.84
N ILE A 97 4.04 -0.06 -16.46
CA ILE A 97 3.09 0.98 -16.16
C ILE A 97 1.68 0.53 -16.49
N SER A 98 1.52 -0.24 -17.57
CA SER A 98 0.19 -0.69 -17.95
C SER A 98 -0.43 -1.60 -16.89
N ALA A 99 0.37 -2.42 -16.23
CA ALA A 99 -0.13 -3.29 -15.19
C ALA A 99 -0.62 -2.46 -14.00
N PHE A 100 0.15 -1.43 -13.65
CA PHE A 100 -0.24 -0.55 -12.57
C PHE A 100 -1.53 0.20 -12.93
N THR A 101 -1.61 0.70 -14.16
CA THR A 101 -2.78 1.45 -14.60
C THR A 101 -4.04 0.60 -14.50
N ARG A 102 -3.96 -0.64 -14.95
CA ARG A 102 -5.11 -1.52 -14.87
C ARG A 102 -5.50 -1.80 -13.43
N ALA A 103 -4.51 -2.02 -12.57
CA ALA A 103 -4.78 -2.30 -11.18
C ALA A 103 -5.41 -1.09 -10.50
N PHE A 104 -4.83 0.09 -10.70
CA PHE A 104 -5.34 1.30 -10.08
C PHE A 104 -6.79 1.55 -10.52
N ARG A 105 -7.06 1.36 -11.79
CA ARG A 105 -8.41 1.57 -12.30
C ARG A 105 -9.39 0.59 -11.66
N ARG A 106 -8.94 -0.65 -11.47
CA ARG A 106 -9.78 -1.65 -10.86
C ARG A 106 -10.06 -1.28 -9.40
N TRP A 107 -9.07 -0.72 -8.71
CA TRP A 107 -9.23 -0.36 -7.31
C TRP A 107 -10.03 0.91 -7.11
N SER A 108 -9.81 1.92 -7.92
CA SER A 108 -10.39 3.23 -7.69
C SER A 108 -11.49 3.65 -8.66
N GLY A 109 -11.61 2.95 -9.75
CA GLY A 109 -12.62 3.31 -10.74
C GLY A 109 -12.13 4.23 -11.83
N GLU A 110 -10.92 4.76 -11.74
CA GLU A 110 -10.40 5.63 -12.79
C GLU A 110 -8.91 5.42 -12.93
N THR A 111 -8.35 5.91 -14.02
CA THR A 111 -6.92 5.72 -14.26
C THR A 111 -6.10 6.60 -13.33
N PRO A 112 -4.84 6.24 -13.10
CA PRO A 112 -3.98 7.07 -12.26
C PRO A 112 -3.83 8.48 -12.82
N SER A 113 -3.78 8.62 -14.14
CA SER A 113 -3.63 9.93 -14.74
C SER A 113 -4.84 10.80 -14.47
N CYS A 114 -6.04 10.25 -14.62
CA CYS A 114 -7.25 11.01 -14.35
C CYS A 114 -7.33 11.38 -12.89
N TRP A 115 -7.02 10.44 -12.03
CA TRP A 115 -7.07 10.70 -10.61
C TRP A 115 -6.09 11.80 -10.23
N LYS A 116 -4.88 11.73 -10.80
CA LYS A 116 -3.86 12.72 -10.49
C LYS A 116 -4.30 14.12 -10.92
N LEU A 117 -4.91 14.24 -12.09
CA LEU A 117 -5.35 15.54 -12.56
C LEU A 117 -6.33 16.18 -11.61
N ARG A 118 -7.14 15.38 -10.97
CA ARG A 118 -8.14 15.94 -10.07
C ARG A 118 -7.65 16.19 -8.67
N HIS A 119 -6.61 15.49 -8.24
CA HIS A 119 -6.19 15.52 -6.85
C HIS A 119 -4.79 16.04 -6.58
N ALA A 120 -3.88 15.86 -7.54
CA ALA A 120 -2.50 16.19 -7.25
C ALA A 120 -2.22 17.67 -7.30
N ARG A 121 -1.28 18.10 -6.51
CA ARG A 121 -0.85 19.46 -6.59
C ARG A 121 0.21 19.55 -7.65
N PRO A 122 0.23 20.61 -8.42
CA PRO A 122 1.25 20.78 -9.42
C PRO A 122 2.60 20.86 -8.73
N LYS A 123 3.61 20.34 -9.39
CA LYS A 123 4.92 20.40 -8.83
C LYS A 123 5.35 21.81 -8.55
N ALA A 124 4.94 22.72 -9.37
CA ALA A 124 5.29 24.12 -9.17
C ALA A 124 4.74 24.64 -7.85
N GLU A 125 3.55 24.21 -7.48
CA GLU A 125 2.97 24.66 -6.25
C GLU A 125 3.70 24.05 -5.06
N LEU A 126 4.18 22.87 -5.20
CA LEU A 126 4.92 22.26 -4.13
C LEU A 126 6.23 22.98 -3.91
N ALA A 127 6.81 23.47 -5.00
CA ALA A 127 8.08 24.14 -4.89
C ALA A 127 7.91 25.57 -4.39
N THR A 128 6.85 26.24 -4.79
CA THR A 128 6.67 27.62 -4.37
C THR A 128 5.30 27.75 -3.82
N PRO A 129 5.13 27.31 -2.67
CA PRO A 129 3.84 27.29 -2.09
C PRO A 129 3.03 28.51 -2.17
N ARG A 130 3.29 29.57 -2.05
CA ARG A 130 2.39 30.55 -2.03
C ARG A 130 2.29 31.33 -3.15
N ALA A 131 3.24 31.53 -3.60
CA ALA A 131 3.21 32.46 -4.62
C ALA A 131 2.23 32.10 -5.58
N SER A 132 2.28 30.96 -5.94
CA SER A 132 1.50 30.69 -6.99
C SER A 132 0.16 31.00 -6.80
N THR A 133 -0.16 30.98 -5.71
CA THR A 133 -1.45 31.18 -5.55
C THR A 133 -1.86 32.28 -6.19
N ALA A 134 -1.26 33.04 -6.03
CA ALA A 134 -1.72 34.20 -6.43
C ALA A 134 -2.08 34.07 -7.78
N ALA A 135 -1.48 33.70 -8.22
CA ALA A 135 -1.76 33.73 -9.49
C ALA A 135 -2.92 33.23 -9.95
N LYS A 136 -3.25 33.28 -9.67
CA LYS A 136 -4.10 33.09 -10.19
C LYS A 136 -4.77 33.08 -10.45
#